data_80a4cd9b60144756fdc78943397bbc33
#
_entry.id   80a4cd9b60144756fdc78943397bbc33
#
_cell.length_a   1.000
_cell.length_b   1.000
_cell.length_c   1.000
_cell.angle_alpha   90.00
_cell.angle_beta   90.00
_cell.angle_gamma   90.00
#
_symmetry.space_group_name_H-M   'P 1'
#
loop_
_entity.id
_entity.type
_entity.pdbx_description
1 polymer ?
#
loop_
_entity_poly.entity_id
_entity_poly.type
_entity_poly.pdbx_seq_one_letter_code
_entity_poly.pdbx_strand_id
1 'polypeptide(L)'
;MQRAAPRHFSMLREFHLADFFTLGNAACGVGAVFFAMLYMSTQLAIHFYAAAALAPAAFIFDVLDGRIARARHQHSALGRELDSLSDVISFGVAPAALAFAAGMQGGWDVAALIFFVCCGVSRLARYNVTAETLSAGGTARDHSSISASPR
;
A
#
# COMPACT_ATOMS: atom_id res chain seq x y z
N MET A 1 -35.29 11.26 24.49
CA MET A 1 -34.89 10.89 23.14
C MET A 1 -33.88 11.92 22.64
N GLN A 2 -32.57 11.68 22.85
CA GLN A 2 -31.49 12.56 22.32
C GLN A 2 -31.12 12.05 20.94
N ARG A 3 -31.37 12.82 19.89
CA ARG A 3 -30.88 12.59 18.55
C ARG A 3 -29.38 12.88 18.54
N ALA A 4 -28.56 11.84 18.35
CA ALA A 4 -27.15 12.01 18.07
C ALA A 4 -26.96 12.75 16.75
N ALA A 5 -26.26 13.88 16.78
CA ALA A 5 -25.92 14.66 15.59
C ALA A 5 -25.01 13.82 14.68
N PRO A 6 -25.15 13.88 13.34
CA PRO A 6 -24.29 13.15 12.42
C PRO A 6 -22.84 13.69 12.52
N ARG A 7 -21.91 12.79 12.86
CA ARG A 7 -20.49 13.11 12.97
C ARG A 7 -19.87 13.14 11.56
N HIS A 8 -19.93 14.28 10.87
CA HIS A 8 -19.40 14.45 9.52
C HIS A 8 -17.88 14.61 9.41
N PHE A 9 -17.12 14.59 10.51
CA PHE A 9 -15.67 14.80 10.52
C PHE A 9 -14.86 13.72 11.27
N SER A 10 -15.38 12.50 11.40
CA SER A 10 -14.64 11.43 12.08
C SER A 10 -13.41 10.93 11.31
N MET A 11 -13.42 10.99 9.99
CA MET A 11 -12.31 10.50 9.15
C MET A 11 -10.99 11.25 9.35
N LEU A 12 -11.01 12.57 9.57
CA LEU A 12 -9.79 13.35 9.79
C LEU A 12 -9.16 13.14 11.18
N ARG A 13 -9.92 12.59 12.12
CA ARG A 13 -9.46 12.36 13.50
C ARG A 13 -8.78 11.00 13.68
N GLU A 14 -8.90 10.11 12.72
CA GLU A 14 -8.28 8.77 12.70
C GLU A 14 -6.94 8.74 11.97
N PHE A 15 -6.45 9.88 11.45
CA PHE A 15 -5.16 9.97 10.79
C PHE A 15 -4.04 9.79 11.82
N HIS A 16 -3.29 8.72 11.68
CA HIS A 16 -2.20 8.35 12.57
C HIS A 16 -0.84 8.68 11.92
N LEU A 17 0.21 8.77 12.74
CA LEU A 17 1.58 8.96 12.23
C LEU A 17 1.99 7.90 11.19
N ALA A 18 1.50 6.66 11.32
CA ALA A 18 1.71 5.61 10.33
C ALA A 18 1.18 6.01 8.96
N ASP A 19 -0.03 6.58 8.88
CA ASP A 19 -0.66 6.99 7.61
C ASP A 19 0.18 8.04 6.86
N PHE A 20 0.93 8.87 7.60
CA PHE A 20 1.87 9.84 7.01
C PHE A 20 3.04 9.16 6.30
N PHE A 21 3.59 8.09 6.88
CA PHE A 21 4.65 7.30 6.25
C PHE A 21 4.13 6.51 5.06
N THR A 22 2.93 5.97 5.15
CA THR A 22 2.25 5.30 4.03
C THR A 22 2.04 6.25 2.84
N LEU A 23 1.62 7.49 3.10
CA LEU A 23 1.54 8.52 2.06
C LEU A 23 2.92 8.91 1.52
N GLY A 24 3.97 8.90 2.34
CA GLY A 24 5.34 9.06 1.91
C GLY A 24 5.80 7.97 0.96
N ASN A 25 5.45 6.71 1.24
CA ASN A 25 5.64 5.56 0.34
C ASN A 25 4.96 5.82 -1.01
N ALA A 26 3.66 6.15 -1.01
CA ALA A 26 2.91 6.46 -2.24
C ALA A 26 3.53 7.65 -3.01
N ALA A 27 3.96 8.70 -2.32
CA ALA A 27 4.59 9.87 -2.94
C ALA A 27 5.92 9.49 -3.64
N CYS A 28 6.72 8.62 -3.05
CA CYS A 28 7.92 8.07 -3.68
C CYS A 28 7.57 7.27 -4.94
N GLY A 29 6.53 6.43 -4.89
CA GLY A 29 6.07 5.66 -6.04
C GLY A 29 5.61 6.54 -7.19
N VAL A 30 4.74 7.52 -6.92
CA VAL A 30 4.27 8.49 -7.92
C VAL A 30 5.43 9.34 -8.45
N GLY A 31 6.34 9.77 -7.59
CA GLY A 31 7.55 10.50 -7.97
C GLY A 31 8.42 9.70 -8.93
N ALA A 32 8.61 8.40 -8.67
CA ALA A 32 9.35 7.50 -9.56
C ALA A 32 8.71 7.41 -10.95
N VAL A 33 7.37 7.34 -11.03
CA VAL A 33 6.65 7.37 -12.32
C VAL A 33 6.90 8.70 -13.06
N PHE A 34 6.81 9.83 -12.37
CA PHE A 34 7.05 11.14 -13.01
C PHE A 34 8.49 11.29 -13.49
N PHE A 35 9.47 10.86 -12.71
CA PHE A 35 10.87 10.87 -13.16
C PHE A 35 11.13 9.89 -14.32
N ALA A 36 10.46 8.75 -14.38
CA ALA A 36 10.50 7.84 -15.53
C ALA A 36 9.94 8.52 -16.80
N MET A 37 8.81 9.25 -16.67
CA MET A 37 8.25 10.05 -17.77
C MET A 37 9.19 11.18 -18.21
N LEU A 38 9.81 11.89 -17.27
CA LEU A 38 10.80 12.93 -17.56
C LEU A 38 12.03 12.33 -18.28
N TYR A 39 12.49 11.17 -17.88
CA TYR A 39 13.56 10.47 -18.58
C TYR A 39 13.20 10.17 -20.03
N MET A 40 12.00 9.67 -20.28
CA MET A 40 11.53 9.39 -21.65
C MET A 40 11.50 10.64 -22.53
N SER A 41 11.15 11.80 -21.98
CA SER A 41 11.06 13.05 -22.73
C SER A 41 12.42 13.76 -22.90
N THR A 42 13.29 13.70 -21.90
CA THR A 42 14.55 14.47 -21.88
C THR A 42 15.77 13.63 -22.22
N GLN A 43 15.69 12.31 -22.09
CA GLN A 43 16.81 11.35 -22.22
C GLN A 43 18.00 11.64 -21.30
N LEU A 44 17.77 12.43 -20.24
CA LEU A 44 18.80 12.73 -19.25
C LEU A 44 18.86 11.62 -18.19
N ALA A 45 20.00 10.93 -18.11
CA ALA A 45 20.23 9.82 -17.20
C ALA A 45 19.94 10.15 -15.72
N ILE A 46 20.08 11.42 -15.33
CA ILE A 46 19.78 11.85 -13.96
C ILE A 46 18.32 11.57 -13.56
N HIS A 47 17.36 11.70 -14.47
CA HIS A 47 15.96 11.41 -14.20
C HIS A 47 15.73 9.91 -13.99
N PHE A 48 16.43 9.06 -14.76
CA PHE A 48 16.36 7.61 -14.58
C PHE A 48 16.90 7.18 -13.22
N TYR A 49 18.07 7.69 -12.82
CA TYR A 49 18.64 7.39 -11.52
C TYR A 49 17.80 7.95 -10.36
N ALA A 50 17.18 9.12 -10.53
CA ALA A 50 16.25 9.67 -9.56
C ALA A 50 15.02 8.76 -9.38
N ALA A 51 14.42 8.28 -10.48
CA ALA A 51 13.33 7.32 -10.44
C ALA A 51 13.73 6.02 -9.72
N ALA A 52 14.90 5.48 -10.06
CA ALA A 52 15.42 4.25 -9.45
C ALA A 52 15.72 4.41 -7.96
N ALA A 53 16.20 5.59 -7.52
CA ALA A 53 16.48 5.87 -6.11
C ALA A 53 15.23 6.02 -5.25
N LEU A 54 14.09 6.37 -5.85
CA LEU A 54 12.82 6.46 -5.13
C LEU A 54 12.25 5.09 -4.73
N ALA A 55 12.61 4.00 -5.42
CA ALA A 55 12.16 2.65 -5.05
C ALA A 55 12.68 2.21 -3.67
N PRO A 56 14.01 2.27 -3.35
CA PRO A 56 14.46 1.99 -2.00
C PRO A 56 13.96 3.00 -0.97
N ALA A 57 13.71 4.27 -1.33
CA ALA A 57 13.10 5.25 -0.44
C ALA A 57 11.66 4.84 -0.08
N ALA A 58 10.86 4.45 -1.06
CA ALA A 58 9.51 3.91 -0.84
C ALA A 58 9.53 2.71 0.11
N PHE A 59 10.45 1.77 -0.09
CA PHE A 59 10.61 0.61 0.79
C PHE A 59 10.96 0.99 2.24
N ILE A 60 11.79 2.02 2.44
CA ILE A 60 12.10 2.51 3.79
C ILE A 60 10.84 3.07 4.47
N PHE A 61 10.01 3.84 3.77
CA PHE A 61 8.75 4.36 4.28
C PHE A 61 7.78 3.24 4.65
N ASP A 62 7.63 2.23 3.79
CA ASP A 62 6.81 1.03 4.02
C ASP A 62 7.24 0.25 5.27
N VAL A 63 8.54 0.02 5.45
CA VAL A 63 9.05 -0.66 6.66
C VAL A 63 8.83 0.18 7.92
N LEU A 64 8.93 1.50 7.83
CA LEU A 64 8.74 2.41 8.96
C LEU A 64 7.28 2.44 9.42
N ASP A 65 6.32 2.57 8.49
CA ASP A 65 4.90 2.60 8.86
C ASP A 65 4.45 1.26 9.45
N GLY A 66 4.86 0.13 8.87
CA GLY A 66 4.60 -1.19 9.42
C GLY A 66 5.19 -1.42 10.81
N ARG A 67 6.35 -0.81 11.11
CA ARG A 67 6.93 -0.84 12.46
C ARG A 67 6.16 0.02 13.45
N ILE A 68 5.78 1.22 13.05
CA ILE A 68 5.03 2.17 13.89
C ILE A 68 3.64 1.63 14.19
N ALA A 69 2.93 1.09 13.19
CA ALA A 69 1.62 0.49 13.36
C ALA A 69 1.65 -0.66 14.38
N ARG A 70 2.64 -1.55 14.29
CA ARG A 70 2.83 -2.66 15.24
C ARG A 70 3.17 -2.19 16.65
N ALA A 71 4.05 -1.18 16.79
CA ALA A 71 4.46 -0.65 18.10
C ALA A 71 3.31 0.04 18.85
N ARG A 72 2.33 0.57 18.15
CA ARG A 72 1.21 1.30 18.75
C ARG A 72 -0.06 0.47 18.94
N HIS A 73 -0.09 -0.80 18.51
CA HIS A 73 -1.29 -1.66 18.52
C HIS A 73 -2.53 -0.99 17.86
N GLN A 74 -2.32 -0.05 16.93
CA GLN A 74 -3.36 0.70 16.27
C GLN A 74 -3.42 0.29 14.81
N HIS A 75 -4.15 -0.78 14.52
CA HIS A 75 -4.50 -1.17 13.16
C HIS A 75 -5.87 -0.58 12.81
N SER A 76 -5.89 0.62 12.21
CA SER A 76 -7.13 1.12 11.62
C SER A 76 -7.41 0.40 10.31
N ALA A 77 -8.69 0.15 10.00
CA ALA A 77 -9.09 -0.41 8.70
C ALA A 77 -8.62 0.49 7.55
N LEU A 78 -8.73 1.82 7.74
CA LEU A 78 -8.28 2.81 6.76
C LEU A 78 -6.76 2.74 6.52
N GLY A 79 -5.94 2.62 7.58
CA GLY A 79 -4.48 2.55 7.45
C GLY A 79 -4.04 1.33 6.62
N ARG A 80 -4.68 0.17 6.82
CA ARG A 80 -4.39 -1.05 6.04
C ARG A 80 -4.75 -0.91 4.55
N GLU A 81 -5.87 -0.25 4.25
CA GLU A 81 -6.26 0.02 2.86
C GLU A 81 -5.31 1.02 2.19
N LEU A 82 -4.91 2.07 2.89
CA LEU A 82 -3.92 3.04 2.41
C LEU A 82 -2.58 2.37 2.13
N ASP A 83 -2.11 1.51 3.02
CA ASP A 83 -0.88 0.73 2.88
C ASP A 83 -0.93 -0.13 1.61
N SER A 84 -1.99 -0.90 1.44
CA SER A 84 -2.18 -1.73 0.24
C SER A 84 -2.21 -0.92 -1.06
N LEU A 85 -2.85 0.25 -1.07
CA LEU A 85 -2.90 1.13 -2.23
C LEU A 85 -1.51 1.74 -2.53
N SER A 86 -0.78 2.15 -1.49
CA SER A 86 0.57 2.67 -1.60
C SER A 86 1.52 1.64 -2.19
N ASP A 87 1.43 0.39 -1.74
CA ASP A 87 2.24 -0.73 -2.21
C ASP A 87 2.02 -1.03 -3.69
N VAL A 88 0.78 -1.00 -4.16
CA VAL A 88 0.47 -1.17 -5.60
C VAL A 88 1.17 -0.10 -6.42
N ILE A 89 1.18 1.16 -5.96
CA ILE A 89 1.82 2.26 -6.68
C ILE A 89 3.34 2.10 -6.67
N SER A 90 3.94 1.88 -5.49
CA SER A 90 5.39 1.92 -5.29
C SER A 90 6.10 0.66 -5.76
N PHE A 91 5.48 -0.51 -5.59
CA PHE A 91 6.09 -1.81 -5.92
C PHE A 91 5.47 -2.49 -7.14
N GLY A 92 4.34 -2.00 -7.64
CA GLY A 92 3.69 -2.45 -8.86
C GLY A 92 3.90 -1.49 -10.02
N VAL A 93 3.27 -0.31 -9.94
CA VAL A 93 3.22 0.65 -11.05
C VAL A 93 4.58 1.31 -11.31
N ALA A 94 5.27 1.78 -10.27
CA ALA A 94 6.53 2.49 -10.42
C ALA A 94 7.65 1.63 -11.05
N PRO A 95 7.90 0.38 -10.64
CA PRO A 95 8.86 -0.51 -11.32
C PRO A 95 8.47 -0.81 -12.76
N ALA A 96 7.18 -0.99 -13.05
CA ALA A 96 6.72 -1.21 -14.41
C ALA A 96 6.96 0.02 -15.30
N ALA A 97 6.68 1.23 -14.80
CA ALA A 97 6.95 2.48 -15.49
C ALA A 97 8.45 2.69 -15.74
N LEU A 98 9.30 2.35 -14.76
CA LEU A 98 10.75 2.44 -14.89
C LEU A 98 11.29 1.44 -15.92
N ALA A 99 10.81 0.20 -15.92
CA ALA A 99 11.17 -0.81 -16.92
C ALA A 99 10.73 -0.40 -18.34
N PHE A 100 9.54 0.17 -18.47
CA PHE A 100 9.07 0.72 -19.74
C PHE A 100 9.96 1.88 -20.22
N ALA A 101 10.32 2.80 -19.32
CA ALA A 101 11.22 3.90 -19.62
C ALA A 101 12.66 3.42 -19.95
N ALA A 102 13.08 2.30 -19.39
CA ALA A 102 14.38 1.66 -19.67
C ALA A 102 14.44 0.96 -21.05
N GLY A 103 13.33 0.85 -21.77
CA GLY A 103 13.30 0.30 -23.12
C GLY A 103 12.39 -0.91 -23.34
N MET A 104 11.70 -1.40 -22.31
CA MET A 104 10.69 -2.47 -22.46
C MET A 104 9.40 -1.93 -23.07
N GLN A 105 9.46 -1.60 -24.37
CA GLN A 105 8.39 -0.91 -25.13
C GLN A 105 7.76 -1.77 -26.22
N GLY A 106 8.25 -2.99 -26.41
CA GLY A 106 7.66 -3.93 -27.35
C GLY A 106 6.27 -4.39 -26.94
N GLY A 107 5.45 -4.86 -27.87
CA GLY A 107 4.10 -5.32 -27.56
C GLY A 107 4.05 -6.41 -26.49
N TRP A 108 5.00 -7.36 -26.52
CA TRP A 108 5.16 -8.41 -25.52
C TRP A 108 5.68 -7.87 -24.19
N ASP A 109 6.57 -6.88 -24.21
CA ASP A 109 7.09 -6.24 -23.01
C ASP A 109 5.98 -5.53 -22.26
N VAL A 110 5.16 -4.75 -22.98
CA VAL A 110 4.01 -4.06 -22.41
C VAL A 110 3.01 -5.05 -21.82
N ALA A 111 2.72 -6.15 -22.53
CA ALA A 111 1.84 -7.19 -22.00
C ALA A 111 2.39 -7.83 -20.71
N ALA A 112 3.71 -8.08 -20.66
CA ALA A 112 4.38 -8.62 -19.48
C ALA A 112 4.32 -7.63 -18.30
N LEU A 113 4.55 -6.34 -18.53
CA LEU A 113 4.48 -5.30 -17.49
C LEU A 113 3.06 -5.14 -16.94
N ILE A 114 2.03 -5.15 -17.80
CA ILE A 114 0.63 -5.15 -17.39
C ILE A 114 0.33 -6.39 -16.53
N PHE A 115 0.74 -7.57 -16.99
CA PHE A 115 0.55 -8.82 -16.28
C PHE A 115 1.22 -8.80 -14.91
N PHE A 116 2.45 -8.27 -14.82
CA PHE A 116 3.18 -8.11 -13.56
C PHE A 116 2.39 -7.27 -12.55
N VAL A 117 1.88 -6.10 -12.96
CA VAL A 117 1.08 -5.23 -12.09
C VAL A 117 -0.21 -5.93 -11.66
N CYS A 118 -0.92 -6.58 -12.59
CA CYS A 118 -2.17 -7.30 -12.29
C CYS A 118 -1.94 -8.45 -11.29
N CYS A 119 -0.85 -9.20 -11.44
CA CYS A 119 -0.47 -10.24 -10.50
C CYS A 119 -0.19 -9.68 -9.10
N GLY A 120 0.53 -8.56 -9.01
CA GLY A 120 0.81 -7.85 -7.76
C GLY A 120 -0.47 -7.43 -7.04
N VAL A 121 -1.39 -6.77 -7.74
CA VAL A 121 -2.71 -6.36 -7.24
C VAL A 121 -3.53 -7.56 -6.75
N SER A 122 -3.60 -8.62 -7.57
CA SER A 122 -4.35 -9.84 -7.22
C SER A 122 -3.80 -10.52 -5.97
N ARG A 123 -2.46 -10.59 -5.84
CA ARG A 123 -1.81 -11.17 -4.67
C ARG A 123 -2.12 -10.37 -3.41
N LEU A 124 -2.03 -9.04 -3.48
CA LEU A 124 -2.27 -8.16 -2.36
C LEU A 124 -3.73 -8.20 -1.90
N ALA A 125 -4.67 -8.19 -2.84
CA ALA A 125 -6.10 -8.33 -2.55
C ALA A 125 -6.42 -9.65 -1.85
N ARG A 126 -5.85 -10.78 -2.30
CA ARG A 126 -6.02 -12.09 -1.64
C ARG A 126 -5.47 -12.10 -0.23
N TYR A 127 -4.29 -11.49 -0.02
CA TYR A 127 -3.69 -11.40 1.29
C TYR A 127 -4.58 -10.64 2.28
N ASN A 128 -5.14 -9.51 1.86
CA ASN A 128 -6.03 -8.70 2.69
C ASN A 128 -7.29 -9.47 3.10
N VAL A 129 -7.97 -10.13 2.15
CA VAL A 129 -9.16 -10.95 2.43
C VAL A 129 -8.84 -12.09 3.39
N THR A 130 -7.72 -12.79 3.20
CA THR A 130 -7.32 -13.89 4.09
C THR A 130 -7.00 -13.40 5.51
N ALA A 131 -6.33 -12.26 5.64
CA ALA A 131 -6.02 -11.66 6.93
C ALA A 131 -7.30 -11.28 7.70
N GLU A 132 -8.32 -10.76 7.03
CA GLU A 132 -9.62 -10.44 7.62
C GLU A 132 -10.38 -11.68 8.11
N THR A 133 -10.41 -12.75 7.30
CA THR A 133 -11.09 -14.00 7.67
C THR A 133 -10.44 -14.67 8.88
N LEU A 134 -9.12 -14.64 8.99
CA LEU A 134 -8.40 -15.18 10.14
C LEU A 134 -8.66 -14.36 11.41
N SER A 135 -8.74 -13.04 11.31
CA SER A 135 -9.05 -12.15 12.43
C SER A 135 -10.49 -12.39 12.93
N ALA A 136 -11.44 -12.55 12.03
CA ALA A 136 -12.84 -12.84 12.38
C ALA A 136 -13.02 -14.25 12.99
N GLY A 137 -12.31 -15.26 12.49
CA GLY A 137 -12.36 -16.63 12.99
C GLY A 137 -11.73 -16.79 14.39
N GLY A 138 -10.70 -16.01 14.70
CA GLY A 138 -10.07 -15.97 16.03
C GLY A 138 -11.02 -15.49 17.12
N THR A 139 -11.76 -14.42 16.84
CA THR A 139 -12.73 -13.82 17.77
C THR A 139 -13.91 -14.75 18.07
N ALA A 140 -14.37 -15.51 17.07
CA ALA A 140 -15.48 -16.45 17.23
C ALA A 140 -15.10 -17.66 18.12
N ARG A 141 -13.85 -18.12 18.08
CA ARG A 141 -13.36 -19.20 18.93
C ARG A 141 -13.23 -18.79 20.40
N ASP A 142 -12.80 -17.58 20.68
CA ASP A 142 -12.63 -17.07 22.04
C ASP A 142 -13.97 -16.95 22.77
N HIS A 143 -15.03 -16.50 22.08
CA HIS A 143 -16.38 -16.43 22.66
C HIS A 143 -17.00 -17.81 22.94
N SER A 144 -16.66 -18.82 22.17
CA SER A 144 -17.18 -20.19 22.41
C SER A 144 -16.51 -20.88 23.59
N SER A 145 -15.26 -20.57 23.89
CA SER A 145 -14.52 -21.14 25.04
C SER A 145 -14.96 -20.54 26.39
N ILE A 146 -15.39 -19.28 26.41
CA ILE A 146 -15.87 -18.60 27.63
C ILE A 146 -17.27 -19.09 28.01
N SER A 147 -18.10 -19.49 27.03
CA SER A 147 -19.47 -20.01 27.28
C SER A 147 -19.50 -21.46 27.79
N ALA A 148 -18.41 -22.21 27.70
CA ALA A 148 -18.34 -23.63 28.03
C ALA A 148 -17.77 -23.93 29.44
N SER A 149 -17.64 -22.94 30.35
CA SER A 149 -17.24 -23.19 31.73
C SER A 149 -18.45 -23.68 32.56
N PRO A 150 -18.53 -24.94 32.98
CA PRO A 150 -19.59 -25.44 33.83
C PRO A 150 -19.40 -24.87 35.24
N ARG A 151 -20.50 -24.45 35.84
CA ARG A 151 -20.64 -24.11 37.24
C ARG A 151 -20.66 -25.37 38.09
#